data_c0300915d2fd45df63282ec2de5fcd90
#
_entry.id   c0300915d2fd45df63282ec2de5fcd90
#
_cell.length_a   1.000
_cell.length_b   1.000
_cell.length_c   1.000
_cell.angle_alpha   90.00
_cell.angle_beta   90.00
_cell.angle_gamma   90.00
#
_symmetry.space_group_name_H-M   'P 1'
#
loop_
_entity.id
_entity.type
_entity.pdbx_description
1 polymer ?
#
loop_
_entity_poly.entity_id
_entity_poly.type
_entity_poly.pdbx_seq_one_letter_code
_entity_poly.pdbx_strand_id
1 'polypeptide(L)'
;GGEFKLGIIPTIMPTLLPMFLKTFIKKYPKVKLKIEELTTEEIIQRINDGHLDAAIAATPLKIENIKERVLFYEPFVGYIPANHRLKNKKTIEVSDLDINDMLLLEDGHCFRDGVLNLCKTLNKADDESFQLESGSIEMLVKLANEGMGMTLLPYLNTLDLKEKEQHNLHFFAPPSPAREVSLIYNKNELKIQIIN
;
A
#
# COMPACT_ATOMS: atom_id res chain seq x y z
N GLY A 1 23.65 -6.63 20.81
CA GLY A 1 22.92 -5.46 20.38
C GLY A 1 23.50 -4.83 19.12
N GLY A 2 22.77 -3.98 18.53
CA GLY A 2 23.17 -3.27 17.33
C GLY A 2 22.02 -2.44 16.81
N GLU A 3 22.29 -1.76 15.70
CA GLU A 3 21.28 -0.96 15.02
C GLU A 3 20.68 -1.77 13.88
N PHE A 4 19.34 -1.70 13.74
CA PHE A 4 18.63 -2.30 12.63
C PHE A 4 17.81 -1.22 11.93
N LYS A 5 18.11 -1.00 10.65
CA LYS A 5 17.46 0.04 9.83
C LYS A 5 16.40 -0.58 8.94
N LEU A 6 15.16 -0.21 9.19
CA LEU A 6 13.99 -0.73 8.50
C LEU A 6 13.29 0.38 7.71
N GLY A 7 13.10 0.16 6.41
CA GLY A 7 12.28 1.04 5.58
C GLY A 7 10.88 0.46 5.39
N ILE A 8 9.87 1.31 5.34
CA ILE A 8 8.50 0.87 5.06
C ILE A 8 7.87 1.86 4.09
N ILE A 9 7.19 1.35 3.06
CA ILE A 9 6.52 2.22 2.09
C ILE A 9 5.36 2.98 2.73
N PRO A 10 5.04 4.18 2.22
CA PRO A 10 4.04 5.06 2.84
C PRO A 10 2.64 4.47 2.98
N THR A 11 2.22 3.61 2.05
CA THR A 11 0.87 3.03 2.10
C THR A 11 0.75 1.88 3.09
N ILE A 12 1.86 1.42 3.67
CA ILE A 12 1.88 0.32 4.63
C ILE A 12 2.25 0.79 6.04
N MET A 13 3.16 1.76 6.14
CA MET A 13 3.72 2.17 7.43
C MET A 13 2.66 2.55 8.49
N PRO A 14 1.67 3.43 8.19
CA PRO A 14 0.73 3.85 9.23
C PRO A 14 -0.16 2.73 9.76
N THR A 15 -0.43 1.72 8.95
CA THR A 15 -1.32 0.62 9.32
C THR A 15 -0.56 -0.54 9.96
N LEU A 16 0.59 -0.90 9.41
CA LEU A 16 1.33 -2.09 9.84
C LEU A 16 2.24 -1.84 11.03
N LEU A 17 2.94 -0.70 11.05
CA LEU A 17 3.92 -0.42 12.10
C LEU A 17 3.34 -0.51 13.52
N PRO A 18 2.18 0.10 13.81
CA PRO A 18 1.59 -0.01 15.15
C PRO A 18 1.24 -1.43 15.56
N MET A 19 1.04 -2.33 14.59
CA MET A 19 0.65 -3.72 14.88
C MET A 19 1.79 -4.57 15.42
N PHE A 20 3.05 -4.24 15.07
CA PHE A 20 4.17 -5.10 15.47
C PHE A 20 5.28 -4.41 16.28
N LEU A 21 5.33 -3.06 16.29
CA LEU A 21 6.47 -2.33 16.84
C LEU A 21 6.71 -2.66 18.31
N LYS A 22 5.68 -2.63 19.12
CA LYS A 22 5.77 -2.90 20.55
C LYS A 22 6.28 -4.33 20.82
N THR A 23 5.78 -5.30 20.06
CA THR A 23 6.18 -6.69 20.17
C THR A 23 7.65 -6.87 19.77
N PHE A 24 8.07 -6.20 18.69
CA PHE A 24 9.45 -6.26 18.24
C PHE A 24 10.41 -5.71 19.30
N ILE A 25 10.12 -4.52 19.83
CA ILE A 25 10.96 -3.89 20.85
C ILE A 25 11.11 -4.78 22.09
N LYS A 26 10.01 -5.42 22.47
CA LYS A 26 9.97 -6.30 23.62
C LYS A 26 10.79 -7.58 23.39
N LYS A 27 10.74 -8.12 22.18
CA LYS A 27 11.46 -9.35 21.82
C LYS A 27 12.95 -9.10 21.64
N TYR A 28 13.33 -7.93 21.15
CA TYR A 28 14.72 -7.57 20.85
C TYR A 28 15.13 -6.28 21.56
N PRO A 29 15.18 -6.29 22.92
CA PRO A 29 15.37 -5.06 23.68
C PRO A 29 16.75 -4.42 23.49
N LYS A 30 17.74 -5.19 22.99
CA LYS A 30 19.10 -4.68 22.77
C LYS A 30 19.30 -4.18 21.34
N VAL A 31 18.31 -4.30 20.47
CA VAL A 31 18.38 -3.80 19.11
C VAL A 31 17.83 -2.38 19.07
N LYS A 32 18.63 -1.47 18.53
CA LYS A 32 18.14 -0.11 18.24
C LYS A 32 17.45 -0.14 16.87
N LEU A 33 16.15 -0.07 16.86
CA LEU A 33 15.38 -0.07 15.64
C LEU A 33 15.22 1.34 15.11
N LYS A 34 15.71 1.57 13.89
CA LYS A 34 15.53 2.85 13.18
C LYS A 34 14.58 2.61 12.01
N ILE A 35 13.49 3.34 11.98
CA ILE A 35 12.42 3.14 11.00
C ILE A 35 12.27 4.40 10.15
N GLU A 36 12.22 4.22 8.82
CA GLU A 36 11.99 5.32 7.88
C GLU A 36 10.88 4.97 6.91
N GLU A 37 10.04 5.96 6.64
CA GLU A 37 9.05 5.87 5.58
C GLU A 37 9.73 6.23 4.27
N LEU A 38 9.76 5.31 3.31
CA LEU A 38 10.48 5.45 2.05
C LEU A 38 9.66 4.90 0.90
N THR A 39 9.79 5.53 -0.27
CA THR A 39 9.21 4.96 -1.50
C THR A 39 9.98 3.71 -1.91
N THR A 40 9.38 2.88 -2.75
CA THR A 40 10.02 1.65 -3.23
C THR A 40 11.37 1.94 -3.91
N GLU A 41 11.44 2.98 -4.72
CA GLU A 41 12.68 3.36 -5.40
C GLU A 41 13.79 3.72 -4.40
N GLU A 42 13.46 4.53 -3.40
CA GLU A 42 14.41 4.89 -2.34
C GLU A 42 14.87 3.66 -1.55
N ILE A 43 13.94 2.75 -1.26
CA ILE A 43 14.25 1.50 -0.55
C ILE A 43 15.26 0.66 -1.33
N ILE A 44 15.01 0.45 -2.63
CA ILE A 44 15.89 -0.35 -3.48
C ILE A 44 17.29 0.25 -3.50
N GLN A 45 17.39 1.55 -3.70
CA GLN A 45 18.66 2.23 -3.73
C GLN A 45 19.41 2.07 -2.41
N ARG A 46 18.74 2.27 -1.27
CA ARG A 46 19.37 2.18 0.04
C ARG A 46 19.78 0.75 0.42
N ILE A 47 18.99 -0.25 0.02
CA ILE A 47 19.38 -1.65 0.22
C ILE A 47 20.65 -1.95 -0.58
N ASN A 48 20.70 -1.52 -1.84
CA ASN A 48 21.87 -1.75 -2.69
C ASN A 48 23.12 -1.04 -2.18
N ASP A 49 22.95 0.13 -1.59
CA ASP A 49 24.06 0.92 -1.04
C ASP A 49 24.46 0.49 0.38
N GLY A 50 23.78 -0.48 0.96
CA GLY A 50 24.08 -0.94 2.32
C GLY A 50 23.60 0.00 3.42
N HIS A 51 22.72 0.95 3.11
CA HIS A 51 22.20 1.94 4.06
C HIS A 51 20.88 1.52 4.73
N LEU A 52 20.36 0.36 4.37
CA LEU A 52 19.11 -0.16 4.92
C LEU A 52 19.27 -1.67 5.10
N ASP A 53 18.89 -2.18 6.26
CA ASP A 53 19.03 -3.61 6.55
C ASP A 53 17.90 -4.43 5.93
N ALA A 54 16.68 -3.90 5.96
CA ALA A 54 15.51 -4.53 5.38
C ALA A 54 14.43 -3.48 5.12
N ALA A 55 13.42 -3.87 4.38
CA ALA A 55 12.26 -3.01 4.14
C ALA A 55 11.00 -3.85 3.97
N ILE A 56 9.86 -3.20 4.18
CA ILE A 56 8.55 -3.78 3.90
C ILE A 56 7.95 -3.01 2.72
N ALA A 57 7.64 -3.74 1.66
CA ALA A 57 7.20 -3.16 0.41
C ALA A 57 6.24 -4.10 -0.32
N ALA A 58 5.59 -3.58 -1.36
CA ALA A 58 4.79 -4.40 -2.26
C ALA A 58 5.71 -5.14 -3.24
N THR A 59 5.45 -6.40 -3.46
CA THR A 59 6.25 -7.31 -4.29
C THR A 59 5.35 -8.10 -5.26
N PRO A 60 5.86 -8.79 -6.25
CA PRO A 60 7.28 -9.00 -6.57
C PRO A 60 7.93 -7.78 -7.23
N LEU A 61 9.19 -7.53 -6.90
CA LEU A 61 9.99 -6.49 -7.54
C LEU A 61 10.94 -7.08 -8.58
N LYS A 62 11.34 -8.34 -8.38
CA LYS A 62 12.24 -9.10 -9.25
C LYS A 62 13.56 -8.37 -9.53
N ILE A 63 14.20 -7.94 -8.47
CA ILE A 63 15.47 -7.22 -8.54
C ILE A 63 16.60 -8.16 -8.11
N GLU A 64 17.64 -8.22 -8.93
CA GLU A 64 18.82 -9.01 -8.61
C GLU A 64 19.42 -8.56 -7.28
N ASN A 65 19.90 -9.52 -6.49
CA ASN A 65 20.51 -9.31 -5.18
C ASN A 65 19.54 -8.90 -4.05
N ILE A 66 18.26 -8.75 -4.34
CA ILE A 66 17.26 -8.48 -3.32
C ILE A 66 16.38 -9.71 -3.13
N LYS A 67 16.36 -10.24 -1.91
CA LYS A 67 15.46 -11.33 -1.54
C LYS A 67 14.15 -10.79 -1.02
N GLU A 68 13.09 -11.52 -1.30
CA GLU A 68 11.73 -11.20 -0.90
C GLU A 68 11.16 -12.34 -0.07
N ARG A 69 10.67 -12.02 1.12
CA ARG A 69 9.96 -12.96 1.98
C ARG A 69 8.53 -12.47 2.12
N VAL A 70 7.58 -13.20 1.56
CA VAL A 70 6.17 -12.81 1.63
C VAL A 70 5.69 -12.84 3.08
N LEU A 71 5.10 -11.73 3.52
CA LEU A 71 4.50 -11.61 4.84
C LEU A 71 3.00 -11.90 4.78
N PHE A 72 2.30 -11.28 3.85
CA PHE A 72 0.86 -11.49 3.66
C PHE A 72 0.40 -10.94 2.32
N TYR A 73 -0.81 -11.33 1.95
CA TYR A 73 -1.53 -10.77 0.79
C TYR A 73 -2.63 -9.87 1.32
N GLU A 74 -2.64 -8.64 0.85
CA GLU A 74 -3.59 -7.62 1.30
C GLU A 74 -4.60 -7.33 0.21
N PRO A 75 -5.89 -7.65 0.40
CA PRO A 75 -6.91 -7.39 -0.61
C PRO A 75 -7.08 -5.89 -0.88
N PHE A 76 -7.45 -5.55 -2.12
CA PHE A 76 -7.98 -4.24 -2.45
C PHE A 76 -9.44 -4.19 -2.04
N VAL A 77 -9.89 -3.05 -1.55
CA VAL A 77 -11.30 -2.81 -1.18
C VAL A 77 -11.76 -1.52 -1.85
N GLY A 78 -12.93 -1.52 -2.45
CA GLY A 78 -13.50 -0.32 -3.05
C GLY A 78 -14.02 0.63 -1.99
N TYR A 79 -13.69 1.90 -2.12
CA TYR A 79 -14.28 2.97 -1.34
C TYR A 79 -15.14 3.82 -2.28
N ILE A 80 -16.46 3.67 -2.18
CA ILE A 80 -17.41 4.15 -3.19
C ILE A 80 -18.41 5.11 -2.52
N PRO A 81 -18.38 6.40 -2.89
CA PRO A 81 -19.29 7.37 -2.29
C PRO A 81 -20.72 7.21 -2.75
N ALA A 82 -21.62 7.87 -2.03
CA ALA A 82 -23.06 7.74 -2.21
C ALA A 82 -23.56 8.13 -3.60
N ASN A 83 -22.86 9.00 -4.32
CA ASN A 83 -23.26 9.49 -5.64
C ASN A 83 -22.67 8.68 -6.80
N HIS A 84 -21.90 7.64 -6.51
CA HIS A 84 -21.17 6.90 -7.54
C HIS A 84 -22.07 5.84 -8.21
N ARG A 85 -21.82 5.56 -9.51
CA ARG A 85 -22.54 4.56 -10.29
C ARG A 85 -22.55 3.14 -9.69
N LEU A 86 -21.50 2.79 -8.91
CA LEU A 86 -21.37 1.47 -8.31
C LEU A 86 -21.95 1.37 -6.88
N LYS A 87 -22.49 2.46 -6.36
CA LYS A 87 -22.98 2.51 -4.97
C LYS A 87 -23.88 1.35 -4.60
N ASN A 88 -24.78 0.96 -5.49
CA ASN A 88 -25.80 -0.04 -5.20
C ASN A 88 -25.32 -1.49 -5.45
N LYS A 89 -24.11 -1.68 -5.95
CA LYS A 89 -23.55 -3.02 -6.09
C LYS A 89 -23.08 -3.53 -4.74
N LYS A 90 -23.58 -4.67 -4.34
CA LYS A 90 -23.23 -5.27 -3.05
C LYS A 90 -21.76 -5.70 -3.02
N THR A 91 -21.31 -6.35 -4.09
CA THR A 91 -19.91 -6.67 -4.34
C THR A 91 -19.52 -6.10 -5.70
N ILE A 92 -18.24 -5.78 -5.85
CA ILE A 92 -17.72 -5.28 -7.13
C ILE A 92 -16.79 -6.29 -7.77
N GLU A 93 -16.59 -6.13 -9.06
CA GLU A 93 -15.68 -6.94 -9.84
C GLU A 93 -14.65 -6.05 -10.52
N VAL A 94 -13.51 -6.62 -10.89
CA VAL A 94 -12.46 -5.87 -11.60
C VAL A 94 -13.02 -5.23 -12.86
N SER A 95 -13.96 -5.91 -13.55
CA SER A 95 -14.61 -5.39 -14.75
C SER A 95 -15.47 -4.13 -14.52
N ASP A 96 -15.83 -3.84 -13.28
CA ASP A 96 -16.59 -2.63 -12.94
C ASP A 96 -15.71 -1.38 -12.88
N LEU A 97 -14.40 -1.52 -12.76
CA LEU A 97 -13.49 -0.41 -12.54
C LEU A 97 -13.26 0.39 -13.82
N ASP A 98 -13.25 1.71 -13.66
CA ASP A 98 -12.98 2.65 -14.74
C ASP A 98 -12.02 3.71 -14.20
N ILE A 99 -10.88 3.86 -14.85
CA ILE A 99 -9.86 4.84 -14.45
C ILE A 99 -10.39 6.28 -14.47
N ASN A 100 -11.41 6.55 -15.28
CA ASN A 100 -11.92 7.92 -15.42
C ASN A 100 -12.64 8.43 -14.17
N ASP A 101 -13.14 7.54 -13.31
CA ASP A 101 -13.77 7.94 -12.05
C ASP A 101 -12.97 7.45 -10.82
N MET A 102 -11.71 7.09 -11.04
CA MET A 102 -10.83 6.57 -10.00
C MET A 102 -9.87 7.65 -9.49
N LEU A 103 -9.90 7.90 -8.19
CA LEU A 103 -8.92 8.75 -7.53
C LEU A 103 -7.67 7.92 -7.26
N LEU A 104 -6.50 8.44 -7.64
CA LEU A 104 -5.23 7.72 -7.61
C LEU A 104 -4.19 8.47 -6.79
N LEU A 105 -3.29 7.74 -6.15
CA LEU A 105 -2.09 8.31 -5.57
C LEU A 105 -1.18 8.85 -6.68
N GLU A 106 -0.25 9.74 -6.31
CA GLU A 106 0.74 10.26 -7.26
C GLU A 106 1.67 9.17 -7.78
N ASP A 107 2.38 9.47 -8.87
CA ASP A 107 3.39 8.58 -9.42
C ASP A 107 4.46 8.24 -8.39
N GLY A 108 5.05 7.04 -8.53
CA GLY A 108 6.08 6.56 -7.63
C GLY A 108 5.59 5.66 -6.51
N HIS A 109 4.28 5.53 -6.35
CA HIS A 109 3.69 4.60 -5.38
C HIS A 109 3.27 3.32 -6.10
N CYS A 110 3.80 2.17 -5.66
CA CYS A 110 3.44 0.87 -6.23
C CYS A 110 1.95 0.59 -6.11
N PHE A 111 1.29 1.13 -5.08
CA PHE A 111 -0.14 0.98 -4.92
C PHE A 111 -0.91 1.62 -6.09
N ARG A 112 -0.46 2.79 -6.57
CA ARG A 112 -1.03 3.40 -7.78
C ARG A 112 -0.93 2.45 -8.97
N ASP A 113 0.25 1.86 -9.17
CA ASP A 113 0.48 0.93 -10.28
C ASP A 113 -0.42 -0.30 -10.16
N GLY A 114 -0.61 -0.80 -8.95
CA GLY A 114 -1.52 -1.91 -8.68
C GLY A 114 -2.96 -1.59 -9.08
N VAL A 115 -3.44 -0.40 -8.73
CA VAL A 115 -4.79 0.04 -9.10
C VAL A 115 -4.90 0.21 -10.61
N LEU A 116 -3.92 0.83 -11.26
CA LEU A 116 -3.92 1.03 -12.70
C LEU A 116 -3.96 -0.31 -13.45
N ASN A 117 -3.25 -1.31 -12.96
CA ASN A 117 -3.24 -2.64 -13.58
C ASN A 117 -4.58 -3.35 -13.51
N LEU A 118 -5.44 -2.98 -12.55
CA LEU A 118 -6.78 -3.54 -12.42
C LEU A 118 -7.79 -2.86 -13.34
N CYS A 119 -7.55 -1.61 -13.73
CA CYS A 119 -8.47 -0.84 -14.57
C CYS A 119 -8.29 -1.21 -16.05
N LYS A 120 -9.41 -1.45 -16.75
CA LYS A 120 -9.38 -1.81 -18.17
C LYS A 120 -8.94 -0.68 -19.08
N THR A 121 -9.28 0.56 -18.73
CA THR A 121 -8.92 1.76 -19.49
C THR A 121 -7.68 2.36 -18.86
N LEU A 122 -6.56 2.34 -19.60
CA LEU A 122 -5.28 2.79 -19.08
C LEU A 122 -5.02 4.29 -19.22
N ASN A 123 -5.82 4.99 -20.02
CA ASN A 123 -5.65 6.41 -20.26
C ASN A 123 -6.81 7.19 -19.68
N LYS A 124 -6.52 8.09 -18.72
CA LYS A 124 -7.51 9.04 -18.25
C LYS A 124 -7.84 10.03 -19.35
N ALA A 125 -9.08 10.54 -19.34
CA ALA A 125 -9.50 11.58 -20.25
C ALA A 125 -8.65 12.83 -20.06
N ASP A 126 -8.31 13.52 -21.17
CA ASP A 126 -7.46 14.70 -21.15
C ASP A 126 -8.14 15.93 -20.52
N ASP A 127 -9.44 15.83 -20.24
CA ASP A 127 -10.25 16.93 -19.70
C ASP A 127 -10.37 16.91 -18.17
N GLU A 128 -9.38 16.38 -17.48
CA GLU A 128 -9.38 16.38 -16.02
C GLU A 128 -9.46 17.81 -15.47
N SER A 129 -10.42 18.04 -14.58
CA SER A 129 -10.57 19.34 -13.94
C SER A 129 -9.52 19.61 -12.87
N PHE A 130 -8.82 18.58 -12.38
CA PHE A 130 -7.74 18.71 -11.42
C PHE A 130 -6.79 17.53 -11.54
N GLN A 131 -5.56 17.74 -11.04
CA GLN A 131 -4.56 16.68 -10.91
C GLN A 131 -4.14 16.59 -9.47
N LEU A 132 -4.24 15.39 -8.89
CA LEU A 132 -3.86 15.16 -7.50
C LEU A 132 -2.44 14.61 -7.43
N GLU A 133 -1.59 15.31 -6.70
CA GLU A 133 -0.23 14.87 -6.40
C GLU A 133 -0.12 14.62 -4.90
N SER A 134 -0.52 13.44 -4.46
CA SER A 134 -0.50 13.06 -3.05
C SER A 134 -0.17 11.58 -2.88
N GLY A 135 0.66 11.29 -1.88
CA GLY A 135 0.93 9.92 -1.42
C GLY A 135 0.01 9.46 -0.29
N SER A 136 -1.00 10.26 0.05
CA SER A 136 -1.86 10.00 1.20
C SER A 136 -3.16 9.31 0.81
N ILE A 137 -3.34 8.08 1.30
CA ILE A 137 -4.61 7.36 1.16
C ILE A 137 -5.74 8.10 1.88
N GLU A 138 -5.44 8.71 3.01
CA GLU A 138 -6.42 9.52 3.74
C GLU A 138 -7.00 10.65 2.88
N MET A 139 -6.15 11.29 2.07
CA MET A 139 -6.61 12.34 1.15
C MET A 139 -7.58 11.78 0.10
N LEU A 140 -7.30 10.60 -0.43
CA LEU A 140 -8.20 9.96 -1.39
C LEU A 140 -9.58 9.69 -0.79
N VAL A 141 -9.62 9.24 0.46
CA VAL A 141 -10.88 9.00 1.17
C VAL A 141 -11.66 10.30 1.34
N LYS A 142 -10.97 11.39 1.71
CA LYS A 142 -11.60 12.70 1.88
C LYS A 142 -12.21 13.22 0.58
N LEU A 143 -11.49 13.06 -0.53
CA LEU A 143 -12.00 13.48 -1.84
C LEU A 143 -13.18 12.62 -2.30
N ALA A 144 -13.13 11.32 -2.05
CA ALA A 144 -14.26 10.45 -2.34
C ALA A 144 -15.48 10.84 -1.51
N ASN A 145 -15.28 11.20 -0.25
CA ASN A 145 -16.38 11.70 0.60
C ASN A 145 -17.05 12.95 0.02
N GLU A 146 -16.29 13.76 -0.72
CA GLU A 146 -16.82 14.94 -1.40
C GLU A 146 -17.47 14.61 -2.76
N GLY A 147 -17.53 13.33 -3.12
CA GLY A 147 -18.15 12.91 -4.37
C GLY A 147 -17.27 13.07 -5.60
N MET A 148 -15.96 13.22 -5.43
CA MET A 148 -15.03 13.49 -6.53
C MET A 148 -14.64 12.24 -7.33
N GLY A 149 -15.09 11.07 -6.91
CA GLY A 149 -14.80 9.80 -7.54
C GLY A 149 -14.76 8.69 -6.51
N MET A 150 -14.37 7.50 -6.94
CA MET A 150 -14.12 6.36 -6.04
C MET A 150 -12.62 6.15 -5.90
N THR A 151 -12.24 5.31 -4.96
CA THR A 151 -10.85 4.83 -4.89
C THR A 151 -10.82 3.38 -4.42
N LEU A 152 -9.66 2.76 -4.53
CA LEU A 152 -9.38 1.46 -3.92
C LEU A 152 -8.47 1.69 -2.73
N LEU A 153 -8.73 0.96 -1.65
CA LEU A 153 -7.93 1.01 -0.43
C LEU A 153 -7.26 -0.34 -0.19
N PRO A 154 -6.05 -0.35 0.37
CA PRO A 154 -5.52 -1.57 0.94
C PRO A 154 -6.39 -1.96 2.14
N TYR A 155 -6.61 -3.25 2.33
CA TYR A 155 -7.53 -3.73 3.38
C TYR A 155 -7.24 -3.15 4.76
N LEU A 156 -5.97 -3.09 5.17
CA LEU A 156 -5.63 -2.60 6.52
C LEU A 156 -6.05 -1.15 6.74
N ASN A 157 -6.10 -0.34 5.69
CA ASN A 157 -6.58 1.04 5.79
C ASN A 157 -8.07 1.12 6.08
N THR A 158 -8.84 0.09 5.75
CA THR A 158 -10.28 0.10 6.03
C THR A 158 -10.58 0.00 7.52
N LEU A 159 -9.66 -0.55 8.31
CA LEU A 159 -9.84 -0.73 9.74
C LEU A 159 -9.81 0.59 10.52
N ASP A 160 -9.20 1.62 9.94
CA ASP A 160 -9.07 2.94 10.57
C ASP A 160 -10.15 3.93 10.15
N LEU A 161 -11.06 3.52 9.28
CA LEU A 161 -12.15 4.39 8.82
C LEU A 161 -13.16 4.64 9.93
N LYS A 162 -13.75 5.83 9.89
CA LYS A 162 -14.86 6.18 10.79
C LYS A 162 -16.07 5.30 10.50
N GLU A 163 -16.92 5.07 11.49
CA GLU A 163 -18.12 4.26 11.35
C GLU A 163 -18.95 4.67 10.12
N LYS A 164 -19.14 5.96 9.94
CA LYS A 164 -19.87 6.55 8.82
C LYS A 164 -19.24 6.18 7.46
N GLU A 165 -17.90 6.13 7.41
CA GLU A 165 -17.15 5.82 6.20
C GLU A 165 -17.18 4.32 5.88
N GLN A 166 -17.37 3.47 6.88
CA GLN A 166 -17.46 2.01 6.67
C GLN A 166 -18.59 1.63 5.70
N HIS A 167 -19.65 2.43 5.64
CA HIS A 167 -20.77 2.19 4.72
C HIS A 167 -20.39 2.35 3.25
N ASN A 168 -19.26 2.98 2.96
CA ASN A 168 -18.78 3.19 1.59
C ASN A 168 -17.85 2.06 1.10
N LEU A 169 -17.58 1.08 1.95
CA LEU A 169 -16.73 -0.04 1.58
C LEU A 169 -17.49 -1.06 0.74
N HIS A 170 -16.87 -1.47 -0.36
CA HIS A 170 -17.40 -2.50 -1.26
C HIS A 170 -16.29 -3.52 -1.52
N PHE A 171 -16.54 -4.75 -1.12
CA PHE A 171 -15.57 -5.82 -1.31
C PHE A 171 -15.70 -6.42 -2.70
N PHE A 172 -14.60 -6.95 -3.22
CA PHE A 172 -14.62 -7.64 -4.50
C PHE A 172 -15.24 -9.03 -4.36
N ALA A 173 -15.97 -9.45 -5.39
CA ALA A 173 -16.38 -10.84 -5.52
C ALA A 173 -15.12 -11.72 -5.63
N PRO A 174 -15.13 -12.94 -5.04
CA PRO A 174 -13.98 -13.84 -5.15
C PRO A 174 -13.72 -14.27 -6.61
N PRO A 175 -12.42 -14.37 -7.03
CA PRO A 175 -11.23 -14.10 -6.24
C PRO A 175 -10.93 -12.60 -6.14
N SER A 176 -10.72 -12.13 -4.92
CA SER A 176 -10.43 -10.72 -4.68
C SER A 176 -9.02 -10.38 -5.12
N PRO A 177 -8.83 -9.29 -5.89
CA PRO A 177 -7.47 -8.83 -6.19
C PRO A 177 -6.78 -8.40 -4.90
N ALA A 178 -5.49 -8.70 -4.82
CA ALA A 178 -4.70 -8.40 -3.62
C ALA A 178 -3.29 -8.00 -4.03
N ARG A 179 -2.63 -7.22 -3.18
CA ARG A 179 -1.20 -6.98 -3.34
C ARG A 179 -0.42 -7.91 -2.41
N GLU A 180 0.76 -8.27 -2.85
CA GLU A 180 1.69 -9.06 -2.04
C GLU A 180 2.56 -8.11 -1.24
N VAL A 181 2.64 -8.30 0.07
CA VAL A 181 3.47 -7.49 0.96
C VAL A 181 4.59 -8.38 1.49
N SER A 182 5.81 -7.92 1.34
CA SER A 182 6.98 -8.72 1.68
C SER A 182 8.00 -7.92 2.47
N LEU A 183 8.79 -8.65 3.24
CA LEU A 183 10.04 -8.18 3.79
C LEU A 183 11.10 -8.38 2.72
N ILE A 184 11.83 -7.33 2.37
CA ILE A 184 12.88 -7.38 1.37
C ILE A 184 14.22 -6.98 1.99
N TYR A 185 15.29 -7.61 1.52
CA TYR A 185 16.63 -7.38 2.06
C TYR A 185 17.68 -7.85 1.06
N ASN A 186 18.92 -7.38 1.24
CA ASN A 186 20.01 -7.83 0.40
C ASN A 186 20.30 -9.31 0.71
N LYS A 187 20.48 -10.13 -0.32
CA LYS A 187 20.74 -11.57 -0.13
C LYS A 187 21.97 -11.88 0.71
N ASN A 188 22.90 -10.93 0.85
CA ASN A 188 24.12 -11.06 1.62
C ASN A 188 24.02 -10.43 3.01
N GLU A 189 22.78 -10.13 3.47
CA GLU A 189 22.57 -9.47 4.76
C GLU A 189 22.98 -10.37 5.93
N LEU A 190 23.85 -9.85 6.80
CA LEU A 190 24.35 -10.58 7.96
C LEU A 190 23.38 -10.60 9.15
N LYS A 191 22.37 -9.72 9.16
CA LYS A 191 21.38 -9.61 10.25
C LYS A 191 20.17 -10.50 10.02
N ILE A 192 20.31 -11.57 9.26
CA ILE A 192 19.21 -12.44 8.85
C ILE A 192 18.46 -13.08 10.03
N GLN A 193 19.13 -13.28 11.17
CA GLN A 193 18.48 -13.83 12.35
C GLN A 193 17.40 -12.92 12.93
N ILE A 194 17.59 -11.60 12.77
CA ILE A 194 16.59 -10.62 13.19
C ILE A 194 15.45 -10.60 12.17
N ILE A 195 15.79 -10.74 10.89
CA ILE A 195 14.82 -10.79 9.79
C ILE A 195 13.93 -12.01 9.91
N ASN A 196 14.49 -13.15 10.25
CA ASN A 196 13.74 -14.38 10.43
C ASN A 196 12.98 -14.41 11.75
#